data_c5bb249177c61c205f896ec6cea582d5
#
_entry.id   c5bb249177c61c205f896ec6cea582d5
#
_cell.length_a   1.000
_cell.length_b   1.000
_cell.length_c   1.000
_cell.angle_alpha   90.00
_cell.angle_beta   90.00
_cell.angle_gamma   90.00
#
_symmetry.space_group_name_H-M   'P 1'
#
loop_
_entity.id
_entity.type
_entity.pdbx_description
1 polymer ?
#
loop_
_entity_poly.entity_id
_entity_poly.type
_entity_poly.pdbx_seq_one_letter_code
_entity_poly.pdbx_strand_id
1 'polypeptide(L)'
;MTGSTDARTPRYVLSCLGIGLAAGLLSGLFGVGGGTVIVPMLLLLLHMDQRLAAGTSLAAIVPTATVGVVSYAIHGSVAWVPAVILAAGAVIGAQVGTWLLARLPQNALRWGFVGFLVVVIVMLFVVVPSRDAELTLTWGVGFGLAALGVFTGIMAGLLGVGGGVIVVPALMFLFGTSDLIAKGTSLLMMIPTALSGTIGNLRRGNVDLVAAALVGVAACTTTALGAWVATLLDPFVSNVLFAVFLTFIAVQLGIRAWRARRTR
;
A
#
# COMPACT_ATOMS: atom_id res chain seq x y z
N MET A 1 -13.76 10.19 -26.07
CA MET A 1 -14.89 10.43 -25.16
C MET A 1 -15.93 9.35 -25.37
N THR A 2 -15.73 8.17 -24.83
CA THR A 2 -16.75 7.08 -24.80
C THR A 2 -16.34 6.09 -23.72
N GLY A 3 -16.79 6.27 -22.50
CA GLY A 3 -16.46 5.41 -21.37
C GLY A 3 -17.17 5.73 -20.06
N SER A 4 -18.32 6.39 -20.09
CA SER A 4 -18.92 6.89 -18.84
C SER A 4 -20.24 6.21 -18.40
N THR A 5 -20.71 5.19 -19.09
CA THR A 5 -22.02 4.57 -18.80
C THR A 5 -21.94 3.25 -18.04
N ASP A 6 -20.82 2.53 -18.09
CA ASP A 6 -20.65 1.23 -17.40
C ASP A 6 -20.25 1.36 -15.90
N ALA A 7 -19.78 2.52 -15.48
CA ALA A 7 -19.28 2.76 -14.12
C ALA A 7 -20.37 2.76 -13.01
N ARG A 8 -21.64 2.57 -13.37
CA ARG A 8 -22.79 2.64 -12.44
C ARG A 8 -23.62 1.36 -12.36
N THR A 9 -23.14 0.26 -12.92
CA THR A 9 -23.85 -1.00 -12.77
C THR A 9 -23.78 -1.49 -11.32
N PRO A 10 -24.83 -2.11 -10.78
CA PRO A 10 -24.81 -2.67 -9.42
C PRO A 10 -23.62 -3.59 -9.16
N ARG A 11 -23.18 -4.35 -10.17
CA ARG A 11 -22.01 -5.22 -10.11
C ARG A 11 -20.71 -4.45 -9.89
N TYR A 12 -20.54 -3.31 -10.55
CA TYR A 12 -19.36 -2.45 -10.36
C TYR A 12 -19.28 -1.92 -8.93
N VAL A 13 -20.39 -1.37 -8.43
CA VAL A 13 -20.48 -0.84 -7.06
C VAL A 13 -20.20 -1.96 -6.05
N LEU A 14 -20.84 -3.13 -6.22
CA LEU A 14 -20.65 -4.27 -5.31
C LEU A 14 -19.20 -4.75 -5.29
N SER A 15 -18.55 -4.79 -6.47
CA SER A 15 -17.13 -5.14 -6.59
C SER A 15 -16.25 -4.13 -5.86
N CYS A 16 -16.47 -2.81 -6.05
CA CYS A 16 -15.73 -1.78 -5.36
C CYS A 16 -15.89 -1.87 -3.82
N LEU A 17 -17.11 -2.09 -3.34
CA LEU A 17 -17.38 -2.25 -1.91
C LEU A 17 -16.69 -3.51 -1.36
N GLY A 18 -16.79 -4.64 -2.05
CA GLY A 18 -16.11 -5.89 -1.65
C GLY A 18 -14.57 -5.74 -1.62
N ILE A 19 -14.00 -5.05 -2.63
CA ILE A 19 -12.57 -4.71 -2.65
C ILE A 19 -12.22 -3.84 -1.44
N GLY A 20 -13.03 -2.83 -1.15
CA GLY A 20 -12.81 -1.92 -0.04
C GLY A 20 -12.83 -2.63 1.31
N LEU A 21 -13.85 -3.45 1.57
CA LEU A 21 -13.96 -4.21 2.82
C LEU A 21 -12.74 -5.12 3.06
N ALA A 22 -12.33 -5.88 2.04
CA ALA A 22 -11.15 -6.73 2.12
C ALA A 22 -9.86 -5.91 2.29
N ALA A 23 -9.69 -4.84 1.52
CA ALA A 23 -8.53 -3.99 1.58
C ALA A 23 -8.41 -3.25 2.91
N GLY A 24 -9.53 -2.78 3.47
CA GLY A 24 -9.56 -2.12 4.77
C GLY A 24 -9.13 -3.03 5.90
N LEU A 25 -9.70 -4.24 5.97
CA LEU A 25 -9.33 -5.23 6.97
C LEU A 25 -7.84 -5.54 6.94
N LEU A 26 -7.31 -5.84 5.75
CA LEU A 26 -5.89 -6.17 5.56
C LEU A 26 -4.97 -4.94 5.73
N SER A 27 -5.47 -3.73 5.40
CA SER A 27 -4.78 -2.48 5.66
C SER A 27 -4.56 -2.25 7.15
N GLY A 28 -5.62 -2.40 7.95
CA GLY A 28 -5.55 -2.30 9.40
C GLY A 28 -4.65 -3.38 10.00
N LEU A 29 -4.81 -4.64 9.57
CA LEU A 29 -4.07 -5.77 10.10
C LEU A 29 -2.56 -5.70 9.87
N PHE A 30 -2.14 -5.26 8.67
CA PHE A 30 -0.73 -5.28 8.25
C PHE A 30 -0.08 -3.89 8.16
N GLY A 31 -0.84 -2.81 8.33
CA GLY A 31 -0.29 -1.45 8.24
C GLY A 31 0.14 -1.02 6.83
N VAL A 32 -0.44 -1.62 5.79
CA VAL A 32 -0.01 -1.42 4.38
C VAL A 32 -0.92 -0.52 3.56
N GLY A 33 -1.94 0.07 4.17
CA GLY A 33 -2.87 1.00 3.51
C GLY A 33 -3.78 0.38 2.46
N GLY A 34 -3.81 -0.95 2.34
CA GLY A 34 -4.70 -1.69 1.43
C GLY A 34 -4.29 -1.73 -0.04
N GLY A 35 -3.31 -0.96 -0.48
CA GLY A 35 -2.93 -0.86 -1.90
C GLY A 35 -2.50 -2.17 -2.53
N THR A 36 -1.86 -3.06 -1.77
CA THR A 36 -1.52 -4.42 -2.19
C THR A 36 -2.72 -5.29 -2.54
N VAL A 37 -3.87 -4.98 -1.96
CA VAL A 37 -5.14 -5.65 -2.24
C VAL A 37 -5.89 -4.92 -3.35
N ILE A 38 -5.99 -3.59 -3.23
CA ILE A 38 -6.77 -2.75 -4.13
C ILE A 38 -6.28 -2.89 -5.57
N VAL A 39 -4.98 -2.72 -5.83
CA VAL A 39 -4.42 -2.77 -7.18
C VAL A 39 -4.71 -4.11 -7.89
N PRO A 40 -4.33 -5.27 -7.32
CA PRO A 40 -4.65 -6.54 -7.94
C PRO A 40 -6.14 -6.78 -8.16
N MET A 41 -6.97 -6.41 -7.18
CA MET A 41 -8.41 -6.61 -7.29
C MET A 41 -9.06 -5.71 -8.34
N LEU A 42 -8.63 -4.45 -8.49
CA LEU A 42 -9.08 -3.57 -9.58
C LEU A 42 -8.69 -4.14 -10.95
N LEU A 43 -7.47 -4.71 -11.07
CA LEU A 43 -7.02 -5.40 -12.28
C LEU A 43 -7.83 -6.66 -12.57
N LEU A 44 -8.18 -7.44 -11.52
CA LEU A 44 -8.81 -8.76 -11.64
C LEU A 44 -10.32 -8.67 -11.87
N LEU A 45 -11.00 -7.85 -11.08
CA LEU A 45 -12.47 -7.79 -11.05
C LEU A 45 -13.03 -6.69 -11.96
N LEU A 46 -12.37 -5.54 -12.03
CA LEU A 46 -12.83 -4.41 -12.83
C LEU A 46 -12.08 -4.27 -14.16
N HIS A 47 -11.10 -5.16 -14.43
CA HIS A 47 -10.31 -5.17 -15.66
C HIS A 47 -9.65 -3.83 -15.99
N MET A 48 -9.39 -3.00 -14.97
CA MET A 48 -8.67 -1.74 -15.14
C MET A 48 -7.25 -2.00 -15.65
N ASP A 49 -6.68 -1.04 -16.38
CA ASP A 49 -5.26 -1.10 -16.71
C ASP A 49 -4.38 -0.78 -15.47
N GLN A 50 -3.09 -1.12 -15.54
CA GLN A 50 -2.16 -0.99 -14.40
C GLN A 50 -2.04 0.46 -13.92
N ARG A 51 -2.09 1.44 -14.83
CA ARG A 51 -1.93 2.86 -14.49
C ARG A 51 -3.17 3.39 -13.75
N LEU A 52 -4.34 3.09 -14.29
CA LEU A 52 -5.62 3.47 -13.70
C LEU A 52 -5.80 2.82 -12.32
N ALA A 53 -5.50 1.51 -12.20
CA ALA A 53 -5.57 0.79 -10.93
C ALA A 53 -4.61 1.37 -9.87
N ALA A 54 -3.37 1.68 -10.25
CA ALA A 54 -2.38 2.27 -9.35
C ALA A 54 -2.80 3.65 -8.84
N GLY A 55 -3.26 4.54 -9.73
CA GLY A 55 -3.71 5.88 -9.36
C GLY A 55 -4.99 5.85 -8.50
N THR A 56 -5.96 5.01 -8.87
CA THR A 56 -7.22 4.82 -8.12
C THR A 56 -6.97 4.27 -6.72
N SER A 57 -6.04 3.31 -6.61
CA SER A 57 -5.63 2.76 -5.31
C SER A 57 -5.04 3.82 -4.39
N LEU A 58 -4.12 4.67 -4.89
CA LEU A 58 -3.55 5.76 -4.08
C LEU A 58 -4.64 6.69 -3.52
N ALA A 59 -5.65 7.03 -4.33
CA ALA A 59 -6.75 7.85 -3.85
C ALA A 59 -7.58 7.16 -2.75
N ALA A 60 -7.83 5.85 -2.88
CA ALA A 60 -8.55 5.07 -1.87
C ALA A 60 -7.74 4.86 -0.58
N ILE A 61 -6.40 4.85 -0.66
CA ILE A 61 -5.51 4.70 0.51
C ILE A 61 -5.63 5.89 1.47
N VAL A 62 -5.86 7.11 0.99
CA VAL A 62 -5.89 8.30 1.83
C VAL A 62 -6.88 8.17 3.00
N PRO A 63 -8.19 7.94 2.78
CA PRO A 63 -9.12 7.77 3.89
C PRO A 63 -8.85 6.50 4.70
N THR A 64 -8.44 5.40 4.07
CA THR A 64 -8.12 4.14 4.74
C THR A 64 -6.95 4.29 5.70
N ALA A 65 -5.85 4.91 5.26
CA ALA A 65 -4.68 5.17 6.09
C ALA A 65 -5.01 6.12 7.25
N THR A 66 -5.87 7.11 7.04
CA THR A 66 -6.31 8.03 8.10
C THR A 66 -7.02 7.28 9.23
N VAL A 67 -7.98 6.41 8.90
CA VAL A 67 -8.66 5.58 9.91
C VAL A 67 -7.66 4.64 10.60
N GLY A 68 -6.73 4.05 9.84
CA GLY A 68 -5.70 3.18 10.39
C GLY A 68 -4.77 3.90 11.36
N VAL A 69 -4.28 5.11 11.01
CA VAL A 69 -3.45 5.93 11.91
C VAL A 69 -4.18 6.23 13.21
N VAL A 70 -5.44 6.66 13.14
CA VAL A 70 -6.24 6.94 14.35
C VAL A 70 -6.32 5.68 15.23
N SER A 71 -6.59 4.52 14.62
CA SER A 71 -6.70 3.25 15.35
C SER A 71 -5.39 2.87 16.06
N TYR A 72 -4.23 3.03 15.41
CA TYR A 72 -2.94 2.75 16.03
C TYR A 72 -2.50 3.83 17.02
N ALA A 73 -2.82 5.11 16.77
CA ALA A 73 -2.49 6.22 17.65
C ALA A 73 -3.18 6.13 19.02
N ILE A 74 -4.43 5.67 19.07
CA ILE A 74 -5.18 5.44 20.32
C ILE A 74 -4.43 4.44 21.23
N HIS A 75 -3.69 3.48 20.63
CA HIS A 75 -2.89 2.50 21.35
C HIS A 75 -1.42 2.92 21.55
N GLY A 76 -1.07 4.18 21.26
CA GLY A 76 0.31 4.67 21.37
C GLY A 76 1.29 4.07 20.36
N SER A 77 0.80 3.42 19.32
CA SER A 77 1.60 2.64 18.37
C SER A 77 1.95 3.44 17.11
N VAL A 78 2.34 4.72 17.25
CA VAL A 78 2.77 5.58 16.14
C VAL A 78 4.01 6.36 16.53
N ALA A 79 5.11 6.20 15.79
CA ALA A 79 6.30 7.03 15.93
C ALA A 79 6.16 8.29 15.04
N TRP A 80 5.69 9.39 15.62
CA TRP A 80 5.32 10.62 14.88
C TRP A 80 6.49 11.24 14.13
N VAL A 81 7.65 11.41 14.78
CA VAL A 81 8.83 12.06 14.16
C VAL A 81 9.40 11.21 13.03
N PRO A 82 9.65 9.89 13.20
CA PRO A 82 10.03 9.00 12.09
C PRO A 82 9.04 9.03 10.93
N ALA A 83 7.73 9.05 11.21
CA ALA A 83 6.71 9.10 10.17
C ALA A 83 6.79 10.38 9.32
N VAL A 84 7.04 11.54 9.95
CA VAL A 84 7.17 12.83 9.25
C VAL A 84 8.42 12.85 8.37
N ILE A 85 9.56 12.32 8.86
CA ILE A 85 10.80 12.23 8.08
C ILE A 85 10.60 11.31 6.87
N LEU A 86 10.02 10.12 7.08
CA LEU A 86 9.66 9.20 6.00
C LEU A 86 8.73 9.87 4.99
N ALA A 87 7.69 10.56 5.47
CA ALA A 87 6.70 11.23 4.63
C ALA A 87 7.31 12.32 3.75
N ALA A 88 8.23 13.12 4.29
CA ALA A 88 8.92 14.15 3.53
C ALA A 88 9.68 13.56 2.32
N GLY A 89 10.43 12.49 2.53
CA GLY A 89 11.08 11.74 1.45
C GLY A 89 10.06 11.12 0.49
N ALA A 90 9.02 10.49 1.03
CA ALA A 90 8.06 9.74 0.25
C ALA A 90 7.16 10.62 -0.63
N VAL A 91 6.84 11.84 -0.22
CA VAL A 91 6.11 12.82 -1.04
C VAL A 91 6.90 13.15 -2.31
N ILE A 92 8.20 13.40 -2.18
CA ILE A 92 9.10 13.66 -3.31
C ILE A 92 9.20 12.41 -4.19
N GLY A 93 9.44 11.26 -3.57
CA GLY A 93 9.52 9.97 -4.25
C GLY A 93 8.25 9.63 -5.04
N ALA A 94 7.06 9.90 -4.47
CA ALA A 94 5.79 9.62 -5.13
C ALA A 94 5.60 10.41 -6.43
N GLN A 95 6.07 11.65 -6.52
CA GLN A 95 6.03 12.43 -7.76
C GLN A 95 6.92 11.80 -8.84
N VAL A 96 8.12 11.37 -8.46
CA VAL A 96 9.04 10.64 -9.37
C VAL A 96 8.40 9.31 -9.80
N GLY A 97 7.80 8.57 -8.87
CA GLY A 97 7.12 7.30 -9.14
C GLY A 97 5.96 7.44 -10.11
N THR A 98 5.09 8.44 -9.94
CA THR A 98 3.96 8.70 -10.84
C THR A 98 4.42 9.16 -12.22
N TRP A 99 5.51 9.93 -12.31
CA TRP A 99 6.12 10.31 -13.59
C TRP A 99 6.68 9.08 -14.31
N LEU A 100 7.34 8.19 -13.59
CA LEU A 100 7.89 6.95 -14.13
C LEU A 100 6.77 5.99 -14.56
N LEU A 101 5.68 5.89 -13.79
CA LEU A 101 4.48 5.12 -14.13
C LEU A 101 3.92 5.51 -15.51
N ALA A 102 3.90 6.81 -15.81
CA ALA A 102 3.42 7.32 -17.10
C ALA A 102 4.32 6.93 -18.29
N ARG A 103 5.61 6.68 -18.06
CA ARG A 103 6.61 6.41 -19.11
C ARG A 103 6.91 4.94 -19.34
N LEU A 104 6.80 4.12 -18.29
CA LEU A 104 7.14 2.70 -18.40
C LEU A 104 6.05 1.90 -19.16
N PRO A 105 6.45 0.89 -19.95
CA PRO A 105 5.51 0.02 -20.62
C PRO A 105 4.77 -0.87 -19.60
N GLN A 106 3.50 -1.20 -19.87
CA GLN A 106 2.65 -1.96 -18.96
C GLN A 106 3.27 -3.31 -18.53
N ASN A 107 4.02 -3.96 -19.42
CA ASN A 107 4.69 -5.21 -19.09
C ASN A 107 5.78 -5.04 -18.04
N ALA A 108 6.57 -3.97 -18.12
CA ALA A 108 7.58 -3.66 -17.11
C ALA A 108 6.93 -3.37 -15.75
N LEU A 109 5.80 -2.67 -15.74
CA LEU A 109 5.03 -2.39 -14.51
C LEU A 109 4.51 -3.67 -13.86
N ARG A 110 3.93 -4.59 -14.66
CA ARG A 110 3.40 -5.87 -14.17
C ARG A 110 4.50 -6.74 -13.56
N TRP A 111 5.60 -6.94 -14.28
CA TRP A 111 6.73 -7.75 -13.80
C TRP A 111 7.48 -7.08 -12.66
N GLY A 112 7.61 -5.75 -12.69
CA GLY A 112 8.15 -4.96 -11.59
C GLY A 112 7.33 -5.14 -10.31
N PHE A 113 5.99 -5.17 -10.41
CA PHE A 113 5.12 -5.42 -9.27
C PHE A 113 5.30 -6.84 -8.71
N VAL A 114 5.36 -7.85 -9.56
CA VAL A 114 5.59 -9.24 -9.13
C VAL A 114 6.96 -9.38 -8.47
N GLY A 115 8.02 -8.86 -9.09
CA GLY A 115 9.37 -8.88 -8.52
C GLY A 115 9.44 -8.15 -7.18
N PHE A 116 8.78 -7.00 -7.06
CA PHE A 116 8.63 -6.27 -5.82
C PHE A 116 7.97 -7.12 -4.70
N LEU A 117 6.86 -7.79 -5.01
CA LEU A 117 6.20 -8.67 -4.03
C LEU A 117 7.11 -9.81 -3.56
N VAL A 118 7.87 -10.42 -4.48
CA VAL A 118 8.84 -11.47 -4.13
C VAL A 118 9.90 -10.96 -3.16
N VAL A 119 10.46 -9.77 -3.41
CA VAL A 119 11.44 -9.14 -2.52
C VAL A 119 10.84 -8.91 -1.13
N VAL A 120 9.61 -8.39 -1.05
CA VAL A 120 8.94 -8.16 0.24
C VAL A 120 8.67 -9.47 0.98
N ILE A 121 8.23 -10.52 0.27
CA ILE A 121 8.01 -11.84 0.88
C ILE A 121 9.31 -12.35 1.51
N VAL A 122 10.43 -12.28 0.78
CA VAL A 122 11.74 -12.69 1.31
C VAL A 122 12.12 -11.87 2.55
N MET A 123 11.91 -10.54 2.51
CA MET A 123 12.18 -9.67 3.66
C MET A 123 11.37 -10.08 4.90
N LEU A 124 10.09 -10.44 4.74
CA LEU A 124 9.24 -10.86 5.86
C LEU A 124 9.73 -12.13 6.57
N PHE A 125 10.39 -13.04 5.85
CA PHE A 125 11.00 -14.25 6.46
C PHE A 125 12.33 -13.98 7.13
N VAL A 126 13.04 -12.92 6.74
CA VAL A 126 14.33 -12.54 7.35
C VAL A 126 14.11 -11.71 8.62
N VAL A 127 13.00 -10.97 8.69
CA VAL A 127 12.68 -10.11 9.83
C VAL A 127 12.09 -10.91 10.98
N VAL A 128 12.73 -10.82 12.14
CA VAL A 128 12.19 -11.37 13.40
C VAL A 128 11.37 -10.26 14.08
N PRO A 129 10.04 -10.35 14.12
CA PRO A 129 9.20 -9.31 14.70
C PRO A 129 9.35 -9.30 16.24
N SER A 130 9.44 -8.09 16.82
CA SER A 130 9.44 -7.88 18.27
C SER A 130 8.38 -6.85 18.66
N ARG A 131 7.96 -6.81 19.95
CA ARG A 131 7.01 -5.80 20.45
C ARG A 131 7.67 -4.74 21.33
N ASP A 132 8.87 -5.00 21.85
CA ASP A 132 9.49 -4.21 22.91
C ASP A 132 10.60 -3.27 22.42
N ALA A 133 10.76 -3.12 21.10
CA ALA A 133 11.83 -2.31 20.53
C ALA A 133 11.37 -0.88 20.26
N GLU A 134 12.11 0.09 20.81
CA GLU A 134 11.91 1.52 20.59
C GLU A 134 12.94 2.08 19.60
N LEU A 135 12.50 2.96 18.72
CA LEU A 135 13.35 3.60 17.73
C LEU A 135 14.06 4.82 18.35
N THR A 136 15.37 4.72 18.53
CA THR A 136 16.20 5.85 18.98
C THR A 136 16.60 6.73 17.79
N LEU A 137 16.18 7.99 17.82
CA LEU A 137 16.50 8.97 16.78
C LEU A 137 17.93 9.47 16.91
N THR A 138 18.77 9.10 15.94
CA THR A 138 20.09 9.68 15.72
C THR A 138 20.14 10.34 14.35
N TRP A 139 21.12 11.19 14.07
CA TRP A 139 21.27 11.82 12.74
C TRP A 139 21.36 10.79 11.61
N GLY A 140 22.07 9.67 11.84
CA GLY A 140 22.18 8.58 10.86
C GLY A 140 20.83 7.90 10.60
N VAL A 141 20.05 7.65 11.65
CA VAL A 141 18.68 7.11 11.54
C VAL A 141 17.78 8.06 10.76
N GLY A 142 17.87 9.39 11.02
CA GLY A 142 17.10 10.39 10.30
C GLY A 142 17.37 10.37 8.78
N PHE A 143 18.65 10.34 8.37
CA PHE A 143 19.02 10.19 6.96
C PHE A 143 18.56 8.86 6.36
N GLY A 144 18.67 7.76 7.09
CA GLY A 144 18.19 6.45 6.66
C GLY A 144 16.67 6.45 6.43
N LEU A 145 15.89 7.05 7.34
CA LEU A 145 14.44 7.21 7.20
C LEU A 145 14.06 8.07 5.99
N ALA A 146 14.78 9.19 5.77
CA ALA A 146 14.53 10.04 4.61
C ALA A 146 14.80 9.30 3.29
N ALA A 147 15.92 8.58 3.18
CA ALA A 147 16.27 7.78 2.01
C ALA A 147 15.27 6.64 1.80
N LEU A 148 14.87 5.93 2.85
CA LEU A 148 13.82 4.92 2.81
C LEU A 148 12.50 5.54 2.34
N GLY A 149 12.16 6.74 2.83
CA GLY A 149 10.99 7.50 2.40
C GLY A 149 10.99 7.76 0.91
N VAL A 150 12.09 8.31 0.34
CA VAL A 150 12.21 8.56 -1.11
C VAL A 150 12.03 7.27 -1.90
N PHE A 151 12.72 6.20 -1.53
CA PHE A 151 12.63 4.91 -2.21
C PHE A 151 11.20 4.34 -2.18
N THR A 152 10.58 4.32 -1.00
CA THR A 152 9.21 3.80 -0.83
C THR A 152 8.18 4.67 -1.51
N GLY A 153 8.40 5.99 -1.54
CA GLY A 153 7.57 6.93 -2.29
C GLY A 153 7.62 6.67 -3.79
N ILE A 154 8.80 6.42 -4.37
CA ILE A 154 8.93 6.03 -5.78
C ILE A 154 8.14 4.76 -6.07
N MET A 155 8.29 3.74 -5.23
CA MET A 155 7.55 2.48 -5.36
C MET A 155 6.04 2.69 -5.18
N ALA A 156 5.63 3.52 -4.22
CA ALA A 156 4.23 3.87 -3.99
C ALA A 156 3.59 4.54 -5.21
N GLY A 157 4.26 5.55 -5.77
CA GLY A 157 3.79 6.27 -6.96
C GLY A 157 3.76 5.39 -8.21
N LEU A 158 4.74 4.49 -8.36
CA LEU A 158 4.88 3.59 -9.50
C LEU A 158 3.88 2.43 -9.46
N LEU A 159 3.70 1.81 -8.30
CA LEU A 159 2.92 0.58 -8.16
C LEU A 159 1.51 0.80 -7.59
N GLY A 160 1.24 1.97 -7.02
CA GLY A 160 -0.06 2.28 -6.42
C GLY A 160 -0.31 1.63 -5.06
N VAL A 161 0.76 1.14 -4.39
CA VAL A 161 0.65 0.35 -3.14
C VAL A 161 0.70 1.22 -1.89
N GLY A 162 1.08 2.50 -2.01
CA GLY A 162 1.19 3.44 -0.88
C GLY A 162 2.50 3.35 -0.08
N GLY A 163 3.36 2.36 -0.34
CA GLY A 163 4.69 2.22 0.28
C GLY A 163 4.75 1.43 1.59
N GLY A 164 3.63 1.19 2.26
CA GLY A 164 3.59 0.50 3.56
C GLY A 164 4.19 -0.90 3.55
N VAL A 165 4.00 -1.61 2.45
CA VAL A 165 4.56 -2.98 2.27
C VAL A 165 6.08 -3.03 2.40
N ILE A 166 6.77 -1.94 2.06
CA ILE A 166 8.23 -1.82 2.23
C ILE A 166 8.56 -1.26 3.60
N VAL A 167 7.84 -0.21 4.01
CA VAL A 167 8.18 0.55 5.22
C VAL A 167 8.03 -0.29 6.46
N VAL A 168 6.96 -1.11 6.57
CA VAL A 168 6.74 -1.96 7.76
C VAL A 168 7.92 -2.91 7.99
N PRO A 169 8.28 -3.80 7.05
CA PRO A 169 9.42 -4.69 7.26
C PRO A 169 10.76 -3.94 7.35
N ALA A 170 10.93 -2.83 6.62
CA ALA A 170 12.17 -2.05 6.69
C ALA A 170 12.35 -1.36 8.05
N LEU A 171 11.28 -0.82 8.66
CA LEU A 171 11.33 -0.26 10.00
C LEU A 171 11.70 -1.31 11.04
N MET A 172 11.13 -2.51 10.92
CA MET A 172 11.43 -3.61 11.82
C MET A 172 12.88 -4.12 11.66
N PHE A 173 13.33 -4.29 10.41
CA PHE A 173 14.65 -4.87 10.12
C PHE A 173 15.81 -3.89 10.28
N LEU A 174 15.70 -2.67 9.71
CA LEU A 174 16.79 -1.70 9.67
C LEU A 174 16.86 -0.83 10.93
N PHE A 175 15.72 -0.59 11.56
CA PHE A 175 15.61 0.34 12.68
C PHE A 175 15.14 -0.31 13.98
N GLY A 176 14.89 -1.63 13.97
CA GLY A 176 14.54 -2.39 15.17
C GLY A 176 13.22 -1.97 15.83
N THR A 177 12.25 -1.41 15.09
CA THR A 177 10.96 -0.99 15.66
C THR A 177 10.04 -2.18 15.92
N SER A 178 9.13 -2.03 16.91
CA SER A 178 8.07 -3.00 17.11
C SER A 178 7.11 -3.08 15.91
N ASP A 179 6.47 -4.24 15.74
CA ASP A 179 5.54 -4.48 14.62
C ASP A 179 4.36 -3.50 14.60
N LEU A 180 3.77 -3.18 15.76
CA LEU A 180 2.65 -2.25 15.86
C LEU A 180 3.07 -0.81 15.57
N ILE A 181 4.24 -0.37 16.09
CA ILE A 181 4.79 0.96 15.81
C ILE A 181 5.14 1.09 14.33
N ALA A 182 5.74 0.07 13.72
CA ALA A 182 6.05 0.06 12.28
C ALA A 182 4.78 0.21 11.43
N LYS A 183 3.70 -0.52 11.77
CA LYS A 183 2.39 -0.46 11.08
C LYS A 183 1.76 0.93 11.19
N GLY A 184 1.63 1.47 12.41
CA GLY A 184 1.04 2.79 12.63
C GLY A 184 1.84 3.92 11.98
N THR A 185 3.18 3.90 12.11
CA THR A 185 4.11 4.85 11.49
C THR A 185 4.04 4.83 9.97
N SER A 186 3.95 3.63 9.38
CA SER A 186 3.77 3.43 7.96
C SER A 186 2.47 4.07 7.45
N LEU A 187 1.35 3.82 8.13
CA LEU A 187 0.05 4.41 7.74
C LEU A 187 0.08 5.94 7.80
N LEU A 188 0.74 6.53 8.80
CA LEU A 188 0.88 7.99 8.89
C LEU A 188 1.69 8.55 7.72
N MET A 189 2.84 7.95 7.39
CA MET A 189 3.62 8.32 6.22
C MET A 189 2.81 8.21 4.92
N MET A 190 1.93 7.21 4.83
CA MET A 190 1.16 6.96 3.61
C MET A 190 0.15 8.05 3.29
N ILE A 191 -0.39 8.78 4.26
CA ILE A 191 -1.37 9.85 4.00
C ILE A 191 -0.81 10.90 3.04
N PRO A 192 0.28 11.63 3.38
CA PRO A 192 0.83 12.64 2.48
C PRO A 192 1.44 12.03 1.21
N THR A 193 1.99 10.80 1.28
CA THR A 193 2.52 10.10 0.11
C THR A 193 1.42 9.76 -0.90
N ALA A 194 0.31 9.20 -0.43
CA ALA A 194 -0.83 8.85 -1.26
C ALA A 194 -1.53 10.08 -1.83
N LEU A 195 -1.63 11.16 -1.06
CA LEU A 195 -2.11 12.47 -1.56
C LEU A 195 -1.23 12.98 -2.70
N SER A 196 0.10 12.99 -2.50
CA SER A 196 1.06 13.41 -3.51
C SER A 196 0.95 12.55 -4.78
N GLY A 197 0.92 11.23 -4.63
CA GLY A 197 0.78 10.29 -5.74
C GLY A 197 -0.58 10.42 -6.45
N THR A 198 -1.66 10.64 -5.71
CA THR A 198 -3.00 10.87 -6.27
C THR A 198 -3.02 12.13 -7.13
N ILE A 199 -2.47 13.25 -6.64
CA ILE A 199 -2.39 14.50 -7.40
C ILE A 199 -1.59 14.29 -8.69
N GLY A 200 -0.46 13.58 -8.61
CA GLY A 200 0.35 13.25 -9.78
C GLY A 200 -0.40 12.40 -10.82
N ASN A 201 -1.19 11.43 -10.37
CA ASN A 201 -1.99 10.57 -11.25
C ASN A 201 -3.27 11.25 -11.78
N LEU A 202 -3.93 12.09 -10.98
CA LEU A 202 -5.08 12.91 -11.43
C LEU A 202 -4.71 13.81 -12.61
N ARG A 203 -3.56 14.49 -12.53
CA ARG A 203 -3.06 15.35 -13.62
C ARG A 203 -2.79 14.58 -14.92
N ARG A 204 -2.65 13.25 -14.84
CA ARG A 204 -2.39 12.35 -15.98
C ARG A 204 -3.62 11.55 -16.41
N GLY A 205 -4.79 11.77 -15.79
CA GLY A 205 -6.02 11.03 -16.07
C GLY A 205 -5.99 9.55 -15.63
N ASN A 206 -5.11 9.19 -14.70
CA ASN A 206 -4.92 7.83 -14.22
C ASN A 206 -5.67 7.54 -12.90
N VAL A 207 -6.81 8.19 -12.64
CA VAL A 207 -7.60 7.95 -11.42
C VAL A 207 -9.07 7.86 -11.76
N ASP A 208 -9.71 6.78 -11.34
CA ASP A 208 -11.17 6.67 -11.27
C ASP A 208 -11.62 7.10 -9.85
N LEU A 209 -12.10 8.34 -9.75
CA LEU A 209 -12.53 8.91 -8.46
C LEU A 209 -13.74 8.20 -7.86
N VAL A 210 -14.63 7.63 -8.69
CA VAL A 210 -15.82 6.91 -8.21
C VAL A 210 -15.39 5.58 -7.57
N ALA A 211 -14.55 4.81 -8.26
CA ALA A 211 -13.98 3.60 -7.68
C ALA A 211 -13.19 3.90 -6.41
N ALA A 212 -12.35 4.95 -6.43
CA ALA A 212 -11.54 5.34 -5.27
C ALA A 212 -12.41 5.69 -4.06
N ALA A 213 -13.51 6.44 -4.26
CA ALA A 213 -14.43 6.81 -3.21
C ALA A 213 -15.18 5.59 -2.64
N LEU A 214 -15.72 4.72 -3.50
CA LEU A 214 -16.43 3.51 -3.07
C LEU A 214 -15.51 2.55 -2.30
N VAL A 215 -14.32 2.29 -2.84
CA VAL A 215 -13.32 1.43 -2.20
C VAL A 215 -12.83 2.05 -0.88
N GLY A 216 -12.51 3.35 -0.88
CA GLY A 216 -11.99 4.04 0.29
C GLY A 216 -13.01 4.10 1.44
N VAL A 217 -14.27 4.45 1.15
CA VAL A 217 -15.34 4.49 2.17
C VAL A 217 -15.59 3.09 2.74
N ALA A 218 -15.70 2.07 1.87
CA ALA A 218 -15.88 0.69 2.35
C ALA A 218 -14.66 0.22 3.16
N ALA A 219 -13.44 0.58 2.77
CA ALA A 219 -12.23 0.21 3.50
C ALA A 219 -12.20 0.84 4.90
N CYS A 220 -12.66 2.09 5.07
CA CYS A 220 -12.72 2.75 6.37
C CYS A 220 -13.52 1.95 7.40
N THR A 221 -14.59 1.26 7.00
CA THR A 221 -15.45 0.49 7.93
C THR A 221 -14.74 -0.71 8.55
N THR A 222 -13.78 -1.32 7.85
CA THR A 222 -13.08 -2.53 8.30
C THR A 222 -11.65 -2.28 8.76
N THR A 223 -11.07 -1.12 8.47
CA THR A 223 -9.67 -0.80 8.84
C THR A 223 -9.47 -0.77 10.35
N ALA A 224 -10.38 -0.17 11.10
CA ALA A 224 -10.31 -0.14 12.55
C ALA A 224 -10.39 -1.55 13.16
N LEU A 225 -11.26 -2.42 12.61
CA LEU A 225 -11.36 -3.82 12.99
C LEU A 225 -10.03 -4.56 12.71
N GLY A 226 -9.44 -4.35 11.54
CA GLY A 226 -8.14 -4.95 11.19
C GLY A 226 -7.02 -4.51 12.13
N ALA A 227 -6.96 -3.22 12.49
CA ALA A 227 -5.99 -2.70 13.43
C ALA A 227 -6.19 -3.28 14.84
N TRP A 228 -7.43 -3.42 15.29
CA TRP A 228 -7.75 -4.07 16.57
C TRP A 228 -7.30 -5.54 16.56
N VAL A 229 -7.62 -6.31 15.52
CA VAL A 229 -7.15 -7.71 15.38
C VAL A 229 -5.62 -7.78 15.40
N ALA A 230 -4.91 -6.81 14.78
CA ALA A 230 -3.44 -6.78 14.81
C ALA A 230 -2.86 -6.70 16.22
N THR A 231 -3.56 -6.04 17.17
CA THR A 231 -3.12 -5.98 18.57
C THR A 231 -3.25 -7.30 19.32
N LEU A 232 -4.16 -8.16 18.88
CA LEU A 232 -4.43 -9.48 19.48
C LEU A 232 -3.55 -10.59 18.92
N LEU A 233 -3.03 -10.42 17.70
CA LEU A 233 -2.22 -11.42 17.03
C LEU A 233 -0.77 -11.38 17.54
N ASP A 234 -0.17 -12.57 17.64
CA ASP A 234 1.27 -12.69 17.81
C ASP A 234 1.99 -12.09 16.59
N PRO A 235 3.10 -11.32 16.77
CA PRO A 235 3.83 -10.70 15.67
C PRO A 235 4.29 -11.68 14.58
N PHE A 236 4.73 -12.88 14.98
CA PHE A 236 5.14 -13.90 14.04
C PHE A 236 3.97 -14.42 13.21
N VAL A 237 2.82 -14.68 13.85
CA VAL A 237 1.59 -15.09 13.16
C VAL A 237 1.13 -14.02 12.17
N SER A 238 1.18 -12.74 12.58
CA SER A 238 0.85 -11.61 11.70
C SER A 238 1.76 -11.56 10.46
N ASN A 239 3.08 -11.76 10.63
CA ASN A 239 4.05 -11.81 9.53
C ASN A 239 3.79 -12.98 8.57
N VAL A 240 3.54 -14.18 9.11
CA VAL A 240 3.25 -15.38 8.30
C VAL A 240 1.97 -15.18 7.49
N LEU A 241 0.89 -14.68 8.11
CA LEU A 241 -0.36 -14.39 7.42
C LEU A 241 -0.15 -13.39 6.28
N PHE A 242 0.66 -12.36 6.53
CA PHE A 242 0.98 -11.36 5.51
C PHE A 242 1.81 -11.95 4.36
N ALA A 243 2.82 -12.77 4.67
CA ALA A 243 3.63 -13.44 3.66
C ALA A 243 2.79 -14.40 2.79
N VAL A 244 1.89 -15.18 3.40
CA VAL A 244 0.96 -16.06 2.69
C VAL A 244 0.05 -15.25 1.75
N PHE A 245 -0.50 -14.15 2.24
CA PHE A 245 -1.34 -13.26 1.45
C PHE A 245 -0.57 -12.67 0.26
N LEU A 246 0.64 -12.13 0.46
CA LEU A 246 1.46 -11.58 -0.61
C LEU A 246 1.88 -12.65 -1.62
N THR A 247 2.18 -13.87 -1.17
CA THR A 247 2.49 -15.00 -2.04
C THR A 247 1.32 -15.33 -2.96
N PHE A 248 0.10 -15.39 -2.40
CA PHE A 248 -1.11 -15.60 -3.19
C PHE A 248 -1.29 -14.55 -4.29
N ILE A 249 -1.11 -13.26 -3.93
CA ILE A 249 -1.19 -12.14 -4.89
C ILE A 249 -0.07 -12.23 -5.95
N ALA A 250 1.17 -12.52 -5.55
CA ALA A 250 2.30 -12.61 -6.46
C ALA A 250 2.11 -13.75 -7.48
N VAL A 251 1.62 -14.90 -7.04
CA VAL A 251 1.32 -16.05 -7.92
C VAL A 251 0.21 -15.69 -8.91
N GLN A 252 -0.89 -15.11 -8.44
CA GLN A 252 -2.00 -14.71 -9.33
C GLN A 252 -1.55 -13.73 -10.40
N LEU A 253 -0.81 -12.70 -10.02
CA LEU A 253 -0.32 -11.69 -10.97
C LEU A 253 0.75 -12.25 -11.89
N GLY A 254 1.64 -13.13 -11.39
CA GLY A 254 2.64 -13.83 -12.18
C GLY A 254 2.01 -14.69 -13.29
N ILE A 255 1.00 -15.49 -12.95
CA ILE A 255 0.26 -16.30 -13.92
C ILE A 255 -0.40 -15.42 -15.01
N ARG A 256 -1.00 -14.29 -14.62
CA ARG A 256 -1.60 -13.36 -15.59
C ARG A 256 -0.56 -12.69 -16.49
N ALA A 257 0.55 -12.24 -15.93
CA ALA A 257 1.64 -11.63 -16.69
C ALA A 257 2.22 -12.63 -17.70
N TRP A 258 2.33 -13.90 -17.33
CA TRP A 258 2.80 -14.97 -18.19
C TRP A 258 1.81 -15.32 -19.32
N ARG A 259 0.52 -15.43 -19.00
CA ARG A 259 -0.54 -15.68 -20.00
C ARG A 259 -0.62 -14.55 -21.03
N ALA A 260 -0.48 -13.29 -20.60
CA ALA A 260 -0.48 -12.12 -21.49
C ALA A 260 0.73 -12.07 -22.45
N ARG A 261 1.81 -12.81 -22.18
CA ARG A 261 2.95 -13.00 -23.10
C ARG A 261 2.68 -14.01 -24.22
N ARG A 262 1.86 -15.03 -23.96
CA ARG A 262 1.57 -16.09 -24.94
C ARG A 262 0.56 -15.70 -26.00
N THR A 263 -0.20 -14.64 -25.79
CA THR A 263 -1.24 -14.15 -26.72
C THR A 263 -0.75 -13.03 -27.64
N ARG A 264 0.55 -12.71 -27.61
CA ARG A 264 1.25 -11.81 -28.55
C ARG A 264 2.24 -12.62 -29.40
#